data_2fe7b78b5b51fdb2dbfb262ccb856065
#
_entry.id   2fe7b78b5b51fdb2dbfb262ccb856065
#
_cell.length_a   1.000
_cell.length_b   1.000
_cell.length_c   1.000
_cell.angle_alpha   90.00
_cell.angle_beta   90.00
_cell.angle_gamma   90.00
#
_symmetry.space_group_name_H-M   'P 1'
#
loop_
_entity.id
_entity.type
_entity.pdbx_description
1 polymer ?
#
loop_
_entity_poly.entity_id
_entity_poly.type
_entity_poly.pdbx_seq_one_letter_code
_entity_poly.pdbx_strand_id
1 'polypeptide(L)'
;MGMIFQSAALFDSLTVLENVMFPLDMFSSMNLRERTKRAMDCLDRVNLVGAEEKYPGEISGGMQKRVAIARAIALNPKYLFCDEPNSGLDPKTSLVIDELLHSITQEFKMTTIINTHDMNSVMGIGENIIFIYEGRKEWQGVSADIMGSTNKRLTDFIFASDLLKEMRQAVTHQK
;
A
#
# COMPACT_ATOMS: atom_id res chain seq x y z
N MET A 1 9.16 3.38 12.13
CA MET A 1 8.97 2.48 10.99
C MET A 1 7.55 1.95 11.08
N GLY A 2 6.75 2.06 10.02
CA GLY A 2 5.42 1.45 9.90
C GLY A 2 5.48 0.23 9.00
N MET A 3 4.53 -0.71 9.15
CA MET A 3 4.45 -1.89 8.31
C MET A 3 2.98 -2.26 8.04
N ILE A 4 2.67 -2.59 6.79
CA ILE A 4 1.38 -3.08 6.33
C ILE A 4 1.62 -4.48 5.77
N PHE A 5 0.90 -5.46 6.31
CA PHE A 5 0.99 -6.86 5.91
C PHE A 5 -0.10 -7.22 4.89
N GLN A 6 0.15 -8.23 4.10
CA GLN A 6 -0.76 -8.73 3.08
C GLN A 6 -2.17 -9.04 3.61
N SER A 7 -2.29 -9.58 4.81
CA SER A 7 -3.58 -9.91 5.46
C SER A 7 -4.17 -8.79 6.30
N ALA A 8 -3.63 -7.55 6.22
CA ALA A 8 -3.89 -6.45 7.14
C ALA A 8 -3.41 -6.71 8.59
N ALA A 9 -3.35 -7.96 9.04
CA ALA A 9 -2.90 -8.41 10.34
C ALA A 9 -3.52 -7.61 11.51
N LEU A 10 -4.83 -7.37 11.45
CA LEU A 10 -5.57 -6.73 12.53
C LEU A 10 -5.78 -7.73 13.68
N PHE A 11 -5.91 -7.20 14.88
CA PHE A 11 -6.30 -7.97 16.06
C PHE A 11 -7.83 -8.13 16.05
N ASP A 12 -8.34 -9.32 15.87
CA ASP A 12 -9.78 -9.62 15.78
C ASP A 12 -10.53 -9.31 17.08
N SER A 13 -9.83 -9.34 18.22
CA SER A 13 -10.37 -9.04 19.54
C SER A 13 -10.43 -7.54 19.87
N LEU A 14 -9.90 -6.70 19.01
CA LEU A 14 -9.88 -5.24 19.17
C LEU A 14 -10.78 -4.58 18.15
N THR A 15 -11.42 -3.48 18.53
CA THR A 15 -12.16 -2.62 17.61
C THR A 15 -11.23 -1.96 16.59
N VAL A 16 -11.78 -1.32 15.57
CA VAL A 16 -11.06 -0.51 14.60
C VAL A 16 -10.23 0.57 15.29
N LEU A 17 -10.83 1.30 16.23
CA LEU A 17 -10.12 2.35 16.98
C LEU A 17 -8.97 1.77 17.82
N GLU A 18 -9.22 0.69 18.55
CA GLU A 18 -8.22 0.02 19.39
C GLU A 18 -7.07 -0.55 18.56
N ASN A 19 -7.34 -1.09 17.37
CA ASN A 19 -6.30 -1.51 16.44
C ASN A 19 -5.37 -0.36 16.06
N VAL A 20 -5.90 0.83 15.78
CA VAL A 20 -5.10 2.01 15.44
C VAL A 20 -4.39 2.57 16.67
N MET A 21 -5.00 2.50 17.85
CA MET A 21 -4.41 2.92 19.12
C MET A 21 -3.27 2.02 19.58
N PHE A 22 -3.29 0.73 19.22
CA PHE A 22 -2.34 -0.27 19.71
C PHE A 22 -0.85 0.19 19.67
N PRO A 23 -0.30 0.67 18.55
CA PRO A 23 1.08 1.15 18.54
C PRO A 23 1.29 2.40 19.41
N LEU A 24 0.28 3.26 19.57
CA LEU A 24 0.35 4.42 20.45
C LEU A 24 0.39 4.00 21.92
N ASP A 25 -0.38 2.98 22.30
CA ASP A 25 -0.40 2.43 23.65
C ASP A 25 0.95 1.81 24.03
N MET A 26 1.61 1.15 23.08
CA MET A 26 2.87 0.44 23.32
C MET A 26 4.10 1.35 23.27
N PHE A 27 4.10 2.40 22.45
CA PHE A 27 5.34 3.09 22.09
C PHE A 27 5.28 4.62 22.23
N SER A 28 4.15 5.20 22.68
CA SER A 28 4.07 6.65 22.90
C SER A 28 3.95 6.99 24.38
N SER A 29 4.38 8.22 24.73
CA SER A 29 4.15 8.82 26.05
C SER A 29 2.85 9.63 26.14
N MET A 30 2.02 9.60 25.11
CA MET A 30 0.73 10.32 25.03
C MET A 30 -0.24 9.82 26.11
N ASN A 31 -1.03 10.71 26.69
CA ASN A 31 -2.15 10.30 27.54
C ASN A 31 -3.30 9.69 26.70
N LEU A 32 -4.29 9.07 27.35
CA LEU A 32 -5.40 8.40 26.65
C LEU A 32 -6.14 9.33 25.67
N ARG A 33 -6.44 10.56 26.08
CA ARG A 33 -7.14 11.54 25.23
C ARG A 33 -6.34 11.89 23.97
N GLU A 34 -5.05 12.06 24.10
CA GLU A 34 -4.14 12.35 22.98
C GLU A 34 -4.06 11.16 22.02
N ARG A 35 -3.92 9.92 22.55
CA ARG A 35 -3.90 8.70 21.73
C ARG A 35 -5.18 8.49 20.97
N THR A 36 -6.33 8.63 21.65
CA THR A 36 -7.65 8.53 21.00
C THR A 36 -7.79 9.57 19.88
N LYS A 37 -7.45 10.84 20.17
CA LYS A 37 -7.50 11.89 19.15
C LYS A 37 -6.61 11.54 17.96
N ARG A 38 -5.37 11.12 18.22
CA ARG A 38 -4.42 10.76 17.16
C ARG A 38 -4.93 9.56 16.31
N ALA A 39 -5.50 8.55 16.94
CA ALA A 39 -6.07 7.40 16.23
C ALA A 39 -7.28 7.81 15.37
N MET A 40 -8.16 8.67 15.90
CA MET A 40 -9.27 9.24 15.12
C MET A 40 -8.80 10.06 13.93
N ASP A 41 -7.78 10.91 14.11
CA ASP A 41 -7.16 11.66 13.01
C ASP A 41 -6.59 10.73 11.93
N CYS A 42 -6.03 9.57 12.31
CA CYS A 42 -5.56 8.57 11.35
C CYS A 42 -6.69 7.86 10.62
N LEU A 43 -7.81 7.55 11.32
CA LEU A 43 -9.01 6.94 10.71
C LEU A 43 -9.68 7.90 9.72
N ASP A 44 -9.74 9.18 10.03
CA ASP A 44 -10.27 10.20 9.13
C ASP A 44 -9.46 10.25 7.81
N ARG A 45 -8.13 10.23 7.89
CA ARG A 45 -7.22 10.23 6.72
C ARG A 45 -7.44 9.05 5.78
N VAL A 46 -7.89 7.93 6.30
CA VAL A 46 -8.19 6.73 5.50
C VAL A 46 -9.69 6.60 5.16
N ASN A 47 -10.48 7.65 5.40
CA ASN A 47 -11.93 7.68 5.17
C ASN A 47 -12.69 6.53 5.88
N LEU A 48 -12.44 6.35 7.17
CA LEU A 48 -13.09 5.34 8.02
C LEU A 48 -13.82 5.94 9.22
N VAL A 49 -14.41 7.11 9.05
CA VAL A 49 -15.27 7.73 10.08
C VAL A 49 -16.57 6.93 10.23
N GLY A 50 -16.96 6.67 11.47
CA GLY A 50 -18.18 5.92 11.81
C GLY A 50 -18.01 4.40 11.87
N ALA A 51 -16.76 3.91 11.80
CA ALA A 51 -16.43 2.48 11.93
C ALA A 51 -15.61 2.16 13.21
N GLU A 52 -15.39 3.12 14.08
CA GLU A 52 -14.45 3.09 15.20
C GLU A 52 -14.71 1.94 16.17
N GLU A 53 -16.00 1.69 16.48
CA GLU A 53 -16.45 0.67 17.42
C GLU A 53 -16.65 -0.73 16.80
N LYS A 54 -16.48 -0.85 15.47
CA LYS A 54 -16.62 -2.13 14.77
C LYS A 54 -15.39 -3.01 14.97
N TYR A 55 -15.62 -4.31 14.93
CA TYR A 55 -14.55 -5.30 14.90
C TYR A 55 -14.11 -5.62 13.46
N PRO A 56 -12.88 -6.15 13.25
CA PRO A 56 -12.41 -6.50 11.91
C PRO A 56 -13.37 -7.40 11.12
N GLY A 57 -14.03 -8.35 11.76
CA GLY A 57 -15.01 -9.23 11.12
C GLY A 57 -16.30 -8.54 10.65
N GLU A 58 -16.56 -7.31 11.07
CA GLU A 58 -17.78 -6.53 10.73
C GLU A 58 -17.54 -5.52 9.59
N ILE A 59 -16.32 -5.46 9.07
CA ILE A 59 -15.91 -4.53 8.01
C ILE A 59 -15.36 -5.26 6.78
N SER A 60 -15.47 -4.63 5.61
CA SER A 60 -14.98 -5.21 4.36
C SER A 60 -13.46 -5.34 4.32
N GLY A 61 -12.91 -6.20 3.44
CA GLY A 61 -11.48 -6.36 3.26
C GLY A 61 -10.77 -5.04 2.91
N GLY A 62 -11.37 -4.21 2.07
CA GLY A 62 -10.84 -2.87 1.77
C GLY A 62 -10.82 -1.94 2.97
N MET A 63 -11.84 -2.00 3.85
CA MET A 63 -11.83 -1.27 5.12
C MET A 63 -10.74 -1.81 6.06
N GLN A 64 -10.55 -3.13 6.16
CA GLN A 64 -9.46 -3.72 6.96
C GLN A 64 -8.08 -3.22 6.51
N LYS A 65 -7.85 -3.11 5.19
CA LYS A 65 -6.61 -2.54 4.63
C LYS A 65 -6.42 -1.08 5.06
N ARG A 66 -7.48 -0.28 5.02
CA ARG A 66 -7.44 1.11 5.47
C ARG A 66 -7.14 1.23 6.98
N VAL A 67 -7.72 0.37 7.83
CA VAL A 67 -7.37 0.29 9.25
C VAL A 67 -5.89 -0.04 9.45
N ALA A 68 -5.36 -1.00 8.68
CA ALA A 68 -3.94 -1.35 8.73
C ALA A 68 -3.03 -0.17 8.33
N ILE A 69 -3.43 0.62 7.33
CA ILE A 69 -2.73 1.86 6.94
C ILE A 69 -2.78 2.88 8.09
N ALA A 70 -3.97 3.16 8.65
CA ALA A 70 -4.14 4.08 9.78
C ALA A 70 -3.26 3.69 10.97
N ARG A 71 -3.24 2.39 11.33
CA ARG A 71 -2.38 1.84 12.38
C ARG A 71 -0.90 2.04 12.08
N ALA A 72 -0.48 1.80 10.84
CA ALA A 72 0.92 1.91 10.44
C ALA A 72 1.45 3.35 10.51
N ILE A 73 0.59 4.37 10.28
CA ILE A 73 0.98 5.78 10.31
C ILE A 73 0.76 6.46 11.67
N ALA A 74 0.17 5.78 12.66
CA ALA A 74 -0.18 6.36 13.95
C ALA A 74 1.00 7.02 14.68
N LEU A 75 2.18 6.44 14.59
CA LEU A 75 3.43 6.94 15.19
C LEU A 75 4.26 7.87 14.29
N ASN A 76 3.69 8.43 13.21
CA ASN A 76 4.41 9.28 12.25
C ASN A 76 5.74 8.65 11.77
N PRO A 77 5.73 7.47 11.13
CA PRO A 77 6.96 6.80 10.74
C PRO A 77 7.67 7.56 9.61
N LYS A 78 9.02 7.50 9.60
CA LYS A 78 9.82 7.99 8.45
C LYS A 78 9.84 7.00 7.29
N TYR A 79 9.62 5.72 7.58
CA TYR A 79 9.64 4.63 6.61
C TYR A 79 8.37 3.78 6.77
N LEU A 80 7.70 3.51 5.66
CA LEU A 80 6.54 2.62 5.57
C LEU A 80 6.89 1.45 4.65
N PHE A 81 6.70 0.23 5.14
CA PHE A 81 6.85 -0.99 4.35
C PHE A 81 5.48 -1.60 4.11
N CYS A 82 5.16 -1.89 2.86
CA CYS A 82 3.90 -2.50 2.45
C CYS A 82 4.18 -3.81 1.73
N ASP A 83 3.65 -4.89 2.26
CA ASP A 83 3.74 -6.21 1.64
C ASP A 83 2.39 -6.57 1.03
N GLU A 84 2.30 -6.58 -0.30
CA GLU A 84 1.10 -6.88 -1.08
C GLU A 84 -0.17 -6.15 -0.56
N PRO A 85 -0.16 -4.81 -0.46
CA PRO A 85 -1.23 -4.06 0.20
C PRO A 85 -2.60 -4.26 -0.46
N ASN A 86 -2.63 -4.56 -1.77
CA ASN A 86 -3.86 -4.74 -2.55
C ASN A 86 -4.31 -6.19 -2.69
N SER A 87 -3.57 -7.16 -2.14
CA SER A 87 -3.91 -8.57 -2.26
C SER A 87 -5.32 -8.87 -1.74
N GLY A 88 -6.10 -9.59 -2.55
CA GLY A 88 -7.47 -10.01 -2.21
C GLY A 88 -8.54 -8.94 -2.41
N LEU A 89 -8.21 -7.79 -3.01
CA LEU A 89 -9.16 -6.73 -3.33
C LEU A 89 -9.60 -6.80 -4.80
N ASP A 90 -10.77 -6.26 -5.09
CA ASP A 90 -11.20 -6.00 -6.47
C ASP A 90 -10.38 -4.85 -7.10
N PRO A 91 -10.28 -4.78 -8.44
CA PRO A 91 -9.44 -3.79 -9.11
C PRO A 91 -9.76 -2.34 -8.76
N LYS A 92 -11.04 -2.00 -8.54
CA LYS A 92 -11.46 -0.65 -8.19
C LYS A 92 -11.01 -0.27 -6.79
N THR A 93 -11.17 -1.18 -5.84
CA THR A 93 -10.72 -0.99 -4.45
C THR A 93 -9.20 -0.93 -4.37
N SER A 94 -8.48 -1.72 -5.18
CA SER A 94 -7.01 -1.67 -5.26
C SER A 94 -6.50 -0.29 -5.66
N LEU A 95 -7.08 0.32 -6.70
CA LEU A 95 -6.71 1.69 -7.11
C LEU A 95 -6.92 2.71 -5.99
N VAL A 96 -8.00 2.59 -5.22
CA VAL A 96 -8.25 3.49 -4.08
C VAL A 96 -7.21 3.31 -2.98
N ILE A 97 -6.74 2.10 -2.72
CA ILE A 97 -5.65 1.84 -1.75
C ILE A 97 -4.32 2.41 -2.26
N ASP A 98 -4.02 2.27 -3.56
CA ASP A 98 -2.81 2.83 -4.17
C ASP A 98 -2.78 4.36 -4.07
N GLU A 99 -3.86 5.04 -4.45
CA GLU A 99 -4.00 6.48 -4.33
C GLU A 99 -3.88 6.95 -2.87
N LEU A 100 -4.46 6.20 -1.93
CA LEU A 100 -4.36 6.48 -0.51
C LEU A 100 -2.91 6.36 -0.01
N LEU A 101 -2.20 5.29 -0.36
CA LEU A 101 -0.79 5.10 0.00
C LEU A 101 0.10 6.19 -0.59
N HIS A 102 -0.13 6.57 -1.85
CA HIS A 102 0.59 7.65 -2.49
C HIS A 102 0.36 8.98 -1.78
N SER A 103 -0.91 9.37 -1.55
CA SER A 103 -1.26 10.64 -0.89
C SER A 103 -0.70 10.74 0.53
N ILE A 104 -0.81 9.67 1.32
CA ILE A 104 -0.25 9.59 2.67
C ILE A 104 1.28 9.68 2.64
N THR A 105 1.94 9.01 1.69
CA THR A 105 3.40 9.10 1.52
C THR A 105 3.86 10.54 1.31
N GLN A 106 3.17 11.28 0.44
CA GLN A 106 3.48 12.69 0.16
C GLN A 106 3.16 13.59 1.37
N GLU A 107 1.98 13.43 1.99
CA GLU A 107 1.56 14.24 3.14
C GLU A 107 2.54 14.11 4.31
N PHE A 108 2.92 12.88 4.66
CA PHE A 108 3.81 12.60 5.79
C PHE A 108 5.30 12.72 5.43
N LYS A 109 5.64 12.98 4.16
CA LYS A 109 7.02 13.07 3.64
C LYS A 109 7.85 11.85 4.06
N MET A 110 7.27 10.66 3.98
CA MET A 110 7.94 9.41 4.34
C MET A 110 8.43 8.68 3.11
N THR A 111 9.38 7.78 3.29
CA THR A 111 9.80 6.84 2.25
C THR A 111 8.93 5.59 2.37
N THR A 112 8.18 5.27 1.31
CA THR A 112 7.34 4.08 1.25
C THR A 112 7.98 3.04 0.32
N ILE A 113 8.10 1.81 0.81
CA ILE A 113 8.58 0.67 0.05
C ILE A 113 7.42 -0.32 -0.08
N ILE A 114 7.00 -0.58 -1.32
CA ILE A 114 5.89 -1.49 -1.63
C ILE A 114 6.46 -2.72 -2.31
N ASN A 115 6.28 -3.89 -1.71
CA ASN A 115 6.49 -5.17 -2.34
C ASN A 115 5.17 -5.62 -2.99
N THR A 116 5.14 -5.78 -4.30
CA THR A 116 3.93 -6.19 -5.03
C THR A 116 4.26 -6.86 -6.36
N HIS A 117 3.34 -7.70 -6.83
CA HIS A 117 3.33 -8.24 -8.19
C HIS A 117 2.22 -7.59 -9.05
N ASP A 118 1.44 -6.66 -8.50
CA ASP A 118 0.39 -5.96 -9.25
C ASP A 118 1.00 -4.86 -10.13
N MET A 119 0.95 -5.07 -11.43
CA MET A 119 1.50 -4.13 -12.42
C MET A 119 0.72 -2.81 -12.47
N ASN A 120 -0.56 -2.80 -12.09
CA ASN A 120 -1.32 -1.54 -12.02
C ASN A 120 -0.75 -0.64 -10.93
N SER A 121 -0.46 -1.19 -9.73
CA SER A 121 0.21 -0.46 -8.65
C SER A 121 1.61 0.01 -9.08
N VAL A 122 2.40 -0.88 -9.69
CA VAL A 122 3.76 -0.54 -10.16
C VAL A 122 3.73 0.60 -11.16
N MET A 123 2.82 0.57 -12.14
CA MET A 123 2.71 1.60 -13.18
C MET A 123 2.05 2.88 -12.68
N GLY A 124 1.12 2.76 -11.71
CA GLY A 124 0.32 3.88 -11.21
C GLY A 124 1.04 4.76 -10.20
N ILE A 125 1.70 4.15 -9.22
CA ILE A 125 2.33 4.87 -8.09
C ILE A 125 3.82 4.60 -7.91
N GLY A 126 4.44 3.73 -8.73
CA GLY A 126 5.85 3.40 -8.62
C GLY A 126 6.76 4.52 -9.15
N GLU A 127 7.48 5.22 -8.26
CA GLU A 127 8.45 6.27 -8.60
C GLU A 127 9.83 5.69 -8.91
N ASN A 128 10.30 4.73 -8.11
CA ASN A 128 11.58 4.03 -8.29
C ASN A 128 11.31 2.53 -8.14
N ILE A 129 11.40 1.81 -9.26
CA ILE A 129 11.00 0.41 -9.36
C ILE A 129 12.23 -0.46 -9.41
N ILE A 130 12.27 -1.48 -8.55
CA ILE A 130 13.33 -2.49 -8.52
C ILE A 130 12.68 -3.84 -8.83
N PHE A 131 13.11 -4.46 -9.92
CA PHE A 131 12.70 -5.82 -10.25
C PHE A 131 13.68 -6.82 -9.66
N ILE A 132 13.16 -7.70 -8.81
CA ILE A 132 13.91 -8.78 -8.16
C ILE A 132 13.63 -10.09 -8.90
N TYR A 133 14.68 -10.78 -9.31
CA TYR A 133 14.61 -12.10 -9.94
C TYR A 133 15.64 -13.04 -9.30
N GLU A 134 15.20 -14.23 -8.88
CA GLU A 134 16.06 -15.24 -8.21
C GLU A 134 16.93 -14.64 -7.07
N GLY A 135 16.31 -13.80 -6.24
CA GLY A 135 16.95 -13.16 -5.08
C GLY A 135 17.98 -12.07 -5.42
N ARG A 136 18.02 -11.60 -6.66
CA ARG A 136 18.95 -10.55 -7.11
C ARG A 136 18.20 -9.39 -7.75
N LYS A 137 18.80 -8.19 -7.64
CA LYS A 137 18.33 -7.04 -8.40
C LYS A 137 18.62 -7.24 -9.87
N GLU A 138 17.61 -7.49 -10.67
CA GLU A 138 17.71 -7.74 -12.11
C GLU A 138 17.58 -6.44 -12.92
N TRP A 139 16.71 -5.52 -12.48
CA TRP A 139 16.49 -4.26 -13.17
C TRP A 139 16.09 -3.17 -12.16
N GLN A 140 16.32 -1.90 -12.54
CA GLN A 140 15.87 -0.72 -11.79
C GLN A 140 15.60 0.41 -12.76
N GLY A 141 14.54 1.18 -12.51
CA GLY A 141 14.14 2.36 -13.28
C GLY A 141 12.85 2.97 -12.78
N VAL A 142 12.23 3.81 -13.60
CA VAL A 142 10.91 4.39 -13.35
C VAL A 142 9.85 3.70 -14.22
N SER A 143 8.56 3.93 -13.93
CA SER A 143 7.46 3.28 -14.68
C SER A 143 7.53 3.55 -16.19
N ALA A 144 7.95 4.75 -16.59
CA ALA A 144 8.12 5.10 -18.00
C ALA A 144 9.18 4.26 -18.75
N ASP A 145 10.20 3.76 -18.03
CA ASP A 145 11.29 2.96 -18.61
C ASP A 145 10.88 1.50 -18.87
N ILE A 146 9.82 1.04 -18.20
CA ILE A 146 9.34 -0.35 -18.30
C ILE A 146 8.94 -0.70 -19.73
N MET A 147 8.12 0.15 -20.37
CA MET A 147 7.58 -0.12 -21.70
C MET A 147 8.67 -0.21 -22.78
N GLY A 148 9.75 0.58 -22.64
CA GLY A 148 10.91 0.59 -23.54
C GLY A 148 12.03 -0.36 -23.12
N SER A 149 11.89 -1.11 -22.05
CA SER A 149 12.96 -1.95 -21.52
C SER A 149 13.35 -3.08 -22.48
N THR A 150 14.65 -3.29 -22.64
CA THR A 150 15.24 -4.42 -23.36
C THR A 150 15.56 -5.62 -22.45
N ASN A 151 15.34 -5.48 -21.13
CA ASN A 151 15.53 -6.58 -20.20
C ASN A 151 14.49 -7.66 -20.43
N LYS A 152 14.92 -8.81 -20.95
CA LYS A 152 14.03 -9.90 -21.34
C LYS A 152 13.21 -10.45 -20.15
N ARG A 153 13.85 -10.64 -18.98
CA ARG A 153 13.18 -11.20 -17.80
C ARG A 153 12.07 -10.27 -17.29
N LEU A 154 12.36 -8.99 -17.25
CA LEU A 154 11.36 -7.97 -16.88
C LEU A 154 10.18 -7.96 -17.87
N THR A 155 10.49 -7.96 -19.17
CA THR A 155 9.45 -7.93 -20.21
C THR A 155 8.63 -9.22 -20.24
N ASP A 156 9.23 -10.38 -20.07
CA ASP A 156 8.54 -11.67 -20.00
C ASP A 156 7.61 -11.73 -18.77
N PHE A 157 8.02 -11.14 -17.64
CA PHE A 157 7.20 -11.06 -16.43
C PHE A 157 6.02 -10.11 -16.58
N ILE A 158 6.26 -8.87 -17.02
CA ILE A 158 5.23 -7.82 -17.10
C ILE A 158 4.23 -8.12 -18.22
N PHE A 159 4.73 -8.51 -19.38
CA PHE A 159 3.91 -8.78 -20.55
C PHE A 159 3.56 -10.28 -20.71
N ALA A 160 3.38 -10.97 -19.58
CA ALA A 160 2.94 -12.35 -19.59
C ALA A 160 1.53 -12.53 -20.16
N SER A 161 0.63 -11.54 -19.99
CA SER A 161 -0.72 -11.55 -20.56
C SER A 161 -0.72 -11.00 -22.00
N ASP A 162 -1.60 -11.56 -22.84
CA ASP A 162 -1.69 -11.15 -24.25
C ASP A 162 -2.17 -9.69 -24.39
N LEU A 163 -3.06 -9.22 -23.53
CA LEU A 163 -3.51 -7.83 -23.50
C LEU A 163 -2.34 -6.84 -23.33
N LEU A 164 -1.45 -7.11 -22.40
CA LEU A 164 -0.28 -6.25 -22.15
C LEU A 164 0.74 -6.33 -23.30
N LYS A 165 0.85 -7.48 -23.99
CA LYS A 165 1.67 -7.59 -25.20
C LYS A 165 1.15 -6.72 -26.33
N GLU A 166 -0.17 -6.72 -26.57
CA GLU A 166 -0.81 -5.88 -27.59
C GLU A 166 -0.62 -4.38 -27.28
N MET A 167 -0.80 -3.99 -26.02
CA MET A 167 -0.56 -2.59 -25.59
C MET A 167 0.90 -2.16 -25.85
N ARG A 168 1.88 -3.03 -25.56
CA ARG A 168 3.30 -2.76 -25.84
C ARG A 168 3.54 -2.54 -27.32
N GLN A 169 2.99 -3.42 -28.18
CA GLN A 169 3.14 -3.32 -29.65
C GLN A 169 2.57 -2.00 -30.20
N ALA A 170 1.38 -1.60 -29.71
CA ALA A 170 0.75 -0.35 -30.10
C ALA A 170 1.62 0.89 -29.77
N VAL A 171 2.22 0.92 -28.60
CA VAL A 171 3.12 2.02 -28.17
C VAL A 171 4.44 2.04 -28.94
N THR A 172 4.96 0.85 -29.32
CA THR A 172 6.25 0.75 -30.04
C THR A 172 6.12 1.13 -31.51
N HIS A 173 4.91 1.00 -32.12
CA HIS A 173 4.64 1.38 -33.52
C HIS A 173 4.32 2.87 -33.71
N GLN A 174 4.18 3.65 -32.63
CA GLN A 174 3.95 5.10 -32.69
C GLN A 174 5.25 5.93 -32.59
N LYS A 175 6.41 5.31 -32.46
CA LYS A 175 7.73 5.92 -32.51
C LYS A 175 8.44 5.58 -33.82
#